data_74a5899ca71298f37d95771002b39d94
#
_entry.id   74a5899ca71298f37d95771002b39d94
#
_cell.length_a   1.000
_cell.length_b   1.000
_cell.length_c   1.000
_cell.angle_alpha   90.00
_cell.angle_beta   90.00
_cell.angle_gamma   90.00
#
_symmetry.space_group_name_H-M   'P 1'
#
loop_
_entity.id
_entity.type
_entity.pdbx_description
1 polymer ?
#
loop_
_entity_poly.entity_id
_entity_poly.type
_entity_poly.pdbx_seq_one_letter_code
_entity_poly.pdbx_strand_id
1 'polypeptide(L)'
;MTIQTVTDAIRYVGVDDNTLALFENQYPVQPMGVSYNSYVILDEKIAVMDSVDARAAEEWLSNVAQVLEGRNPDYLVVTHMEPDHSGSLMRLAQKYPEMKIVGNAKTFTLIKQFFGTGALSEDRMLEVGERDTLSLGLHRLRFLLAPMVHWPEVMTAYEETEKILFSADAFGRFGSLERTARAPWVPQARRYYYNIIGKYGAQVQALLKKISALEIKTICPLHGPVLTEGLEECLRLYDLWSQWEPEESESILIAHESIHGNTAHAAKTLKGKLEKKGVQVNICDLTVTDLSYAVASAFYCGKLVLASSTYDGGLFPPMREFLEHLRTKGFRNRRVGLIEDGSWAPAAARLMRTKLEEMKDIHLYETVVSLRGALNQTSEAQMDALVAELCAE
;
A
#
# COMPACT_ATOMS: atom_id res chain seq x y z
N MET A 1 -12.50 -2.07 -22.97
CA MET A 1 -12.59 -3.53 -22.81
C MET A 1 -11.31 -4.02 -22.16
N THR A 2 -11.40 -4.55 -20.98
CA THR A 2 -10.23 -4.78 -20.10
C THR A 2 -9.71 -6.22 -20.11
N ILE A 3 -10.34 -7.14 -20.87
CA ILE A 3 -9.86 -8.54 -20.97
C ILE A 3 -8.47 -8.56 -21.60
N GLN A 4 -7.49 -9.14 -20.89
CA GLN A 4 -6.13 -9.29 -21.37
C GLN A 4 -5.68 -10.75 -21.26
N THR A 5 -4.85 -11.19 -22.17
CA THR A 5 -4.19 -12.50 -22.12
C THR A 5 -2.99 -12.39 -21.18
N VAL A 6 -3.00 -13.16 -20.09
CA VAL A 6 -1.82 -13.35 -19.23
C VAL A 6 -0.97 -14.48 -19.81
N THR A 7 -1.61 -15.63 -20.08
CA THR A 7 -1.05 -16.77 -20.81
C THR A 7 -2.12 -17.41 -21.70
N ASP A 8 -1.81 -18.49 -22.39
CA ASP A 8 -2.79 -19.20 -23.22
C ASP A 8 -3.96 -19.77 -22.41
N ALA A 9 -3.77 -20.06 -21.12
CA ALA A 9 -4.79 -20.57 -20.22
C ALA A 9 -5.37 -19.51 -19.29
N ILE A 10 -4.65 -18.41 -19.01
CA ILE A 10 -5.03 -17.44 -17.99
C ILE A 10 -5.41 -16.10 -18.63
N ARG A 11 -6.61 -15.62 -18.26
CA ARG A 11 -7.15 -14.33 -18.72
C ARG A 11 -7.39 -13.40 -17.57
N TYR A 12 -6.95 -12.15 -17.71
CA TYR A 12 -7.39 -11.06 -16.84
C TYR A 12 -8.81 -10.64 -17.24
N VAL A 13 -9.70 -10.56 -16.26
CA VAL A 13 -11.12 -10.20 -16.44
C VAL A 13 -11.56 -9.05 -15.51
N GLY A 14 -10.61 -8.42 -14.83
CA GLY A 14 -10.85 -7.32 -13.90
C GLY A 14 -11.44 -6.07 -14.54
N VAL A 15 -11.62 -5.02 -13.75
CA VAL A 15 -12.25 -3.76 -14.16
C VAL A 15 -11.43 -2.58 -13.68
N ASP A 16 -11.31 -1.56 -14.53
CA ASP A 16 -10.73 -0.25 -14.17
C ASP A 16 -11.82 0.70 -13.67
N ASP A 17 -11.71 1.17 -12.42
CA ASP A 17 -12.55 2.25 -11.91
C ASP A 17 -11.82 3.60 -12.06
N ASN A 18 -12.19 4.31 -13.10
CA ASN A 18 -11.67 5.63 -13.42
C ASN A 18 -12.50 6.77 -12.82
N THR A 19 -13.55 6.45 -12.05
CA THR A 19 -14.50 7.41 -11.48
C THR A 19 -14.32 7.59 -9.98
N LEU A 20 -13.71 6.61 -9.30
CA LEU A 20 -13.46 6.65 -7.87
C LEU A 20 -12.57 7.84 -7.50
N ALA A 21 -13.04 8.67 -6.58
CA ALA A 21 -12.27 9.80 -6.07
C ALA A 21 -11.28 9.36 -4.99
N LEU A 22 -11.77 8.57 -4.03
CA LEU A 22 -11.01 8.11 -2.86
C LEU A 22 -11.11 6.59 -2.73
N PHE A 23 -9.98 5.89 -2.78
CA PHE A 23 -9.87 4.48 -2.40
C PHE A 23 -10.02 4.36 -0.88
N GLU A 24 -10.78 3.36 -0.39
CA GLU A 24 -11.17 3.21 1.02
C GLU A 24 -11.78 4.50 1.64
N ASN A 25 -12.38 5.38 0.83
CA ASN A 25 -12.82 6.71 1.25
C ASN A 25 -11.74 7.58 1.92
N GLN A 26 -10.48 7.27 1.71
CA GLN A 26 -9.35 7.92 2.35
C GLN A 26 -8.27 8.36 1.36
N TYR A 27 -7.89 7.52 0.41
CA TYR A 27 -6.72 7.75 -0.45
C TYR A 27 -7.12 8.30 -1.82
N PRO A 28 -6.76 9.55 -2.16
CA PRO A 28 -7.06 10.11 -3.48
C PRO A 28 -6.42 9.28 -4.60
N VAL A 29 -7.23 8.81 -5.53
CA VAL A 29 -6.77 8.02 -6.68
C VAL A 29 -6.97 8.74 -8.02
N GLN A 30 -7.61 9.93 -8.04
CA GLN A 30 -7.67 10.74 -9.24
C GLN A 30 -6.33 11.48 -9.49
N PRO A 31 -5.91 11.64 -10.74
CA PRO A 31 -6.58 11.21 -11.98
C PRO A 31 -6.27 9.78 -12.42
N MET A 32 -5.54 8.99 -11.63
CA MET A 32 -5.00 7.68 -12.03
C MET A 32 -6.04 6.55 -12.01
N GLY A 33 -7.12 6.67 -11.23
CA GLY A 33 -8.07 5.60 -11.01
C GLY A 33 -7.52 4.46 -10.15
N VAL A 34 -8.21 3.32 -10.17
CA VAL A 34 -7.82 2.06 -9.53
C VAL A 34 -8.27 0.89 -10.41
N SER A 35 -7.57 -0.23 -10.39
CA SER A 35 -8.04 -1.47 -10.99
C SER A 35 -8.46 -2.46 -9.90
N TYR A 36 -9.55 -3.18 -10.15
CA TYR A 36 -9.95 -4.36 -9.37
C TYR A 36 -9.67 -5.58 -10.23
N ASN A 37 -8.65 -6.34 -9.85
CA ASN A 37 -8.16 -7.42 -10.68
C ASN A 37 -8.86 -8.74 -10.33
N SER A 38 -9.22 -9.48 -11.37
CA SER A 38 -9.74 -10.83 -11.30
C SER A 38 -9.24 -11.61 -12.50
N TYR A 39 -9.09 -12.92 -12.37
CA TYR A 39 -8.53 -13.74 -13.42
C TYR A 39 -9.36 -14.99 -13.64
N VAL A 40 -9.32 -15.58 -14.83
CA VAL A 40 -9.92 -16.85 -15.16
C VAL A 40 -8.82 -17.80 -15.63
N ILE A 41 -8.75 -18.97 -15.03
CA ILE A 41 -7.88 -20.08 -15.45
C ILE A 41 -8.75 -21.08 -16.21
N LEU A 42 -8.48 -21.22 -17.50
CA LEU A 42 -9.18 -22.13 -18.41
C LEU A 42 -8.42 -23.45 -18.49
N ASP A 43 -9.07 -24.51 -17.97
CA ASP A 43 -8.51 -25.86 -18.01
C ASP A 43 -9.68 -26.89 -18.13
N GLU A 44 -9.46 -28.16 -17.77
CA GLU A 44 -10.52 -29.13 -17.63
C GLU A 44 -11.59 -28.64 -16.65
N LYS A 45 -11.13 -28.13 -15.50
CA LYS A 45 -11.93 -27.36 -14.54
C LYS A 45 -11.53 -25.91 -14.61
N ILE A 46 -12.51 -25.02 -14.54
CA ILE A 46 -12.29 -23.58 -14.63
C ILE A 46 -12.32 -22.97 -13.24
N ALA A 47 -11.29 -22.16 -12.94
CA ALA A 47 -11.25 -21.35 -11.72
C ALA A 47 -11.31 -19.85 -12.05
N VAL A 48 -12.19 -19.13 -11.36
CA VAL A 48 -12.16 -17.66 -11.29
C VAL A 48 -11.38 -17.29 -10.03
N MET A 49 -10.42 -16.38 -10.16
CA MET A 49 -9.60 -15.89 -9.05
C MET A 49 -10.12 -14.53 -8.63
N ASP A 50 -10.63 -14.45 -7.41
CA ASP A 50 -11.26 -13.32 -6.77
C ASP A 50 -12.40 -12.66 -7.57
N SER A 51 -13.09 -11.72 -6.97
CA SER A 51 -14.10 -10.89 -7.62
C SER A 51 -13.68 -9.42 -7.58
N VAL A 52 -14.61 -8.51 -7.75
CA VAL A 52 -14.37 -7.06 -7.78
C VAL A 52 -15.37 -6.32 -6.88
N ASP A 53 -15.13 -5.02 -6.69
CA ASP A 53 -16.06 -4.12 -6.02
C ASP A 53 -17.47 -4.24 -6.62
N ALA A 54 -18.50 -4.13 -5.77
CA ALA A 54 -19.90 -4.23 -6.19
C ALA A 54 -20.29 -3.22 -7.28
N ARG A 55 -19.62 -2.07 -7.34
CA ARG A 55 -19.84 -1.05 -8.39
C ARG A 55 -19.40 -1.51 -9.77
N ALA A 56 -18.41 -2.39 -9.84
CA ALA A 56 -17.84 -2.93 -11.07
C ALA A 56 -18.48 -4.28 -11.49
N ALA A 57 -19.48 -4.77 -10.76
CA ALA A 57 -20.02 -6.12 -10.89
C ALA A 57 -20.53 -6.46 -12.31
N GLU A 58 -21.26 -5.52 -12.96
CA GLU A 58 -21.88 -5.80 -14.28
C GLU A 58 -20.81 -5.98 -15.36
N GLU A 59 -19.82 -5.10 -15.40
CA GLU A 59 -18.70 -5.20 -16.36
C GLU A 59 -17.89 -6.46 -16.11
N TRP A 60 -17.55 -6.74 -14.84
CA TRP A 60 -16.82 -7.94 -14.47
C TRP A 60 -17.55 -9.23 -14.86
N LEU A 61 -18.85 -9.34 -14.54
CA LEU A 61 -19.66 -10.52 -14.91
C LEU A 61 -19.75 -10.70 -16.44
N SER A 62 -19.75 -9.61 -17.19
CA SER A 62 -19.69 -9.64 -18.67
C SER A 62 -18.33 -10.14 -19.15
N ASN A 63 -17.22 -9.64 -18.56
CA ASN A 63 -15.87 -10.07 -18.90
C ASN A 63 -15.67 -11.57 -18.62
N VAL A 64 -16.11 -12.03 -17.43
CA VAL A 64 -16.07 -13.46 -17.07
C VAL A 64 -16.86 -14.29 -18.06
N ALA A 65 -18.11 -13.90 -18.37
CA ALA A 65 -18.96 -14.63 -19.30
C ALA A 65 -18.36 -14.72 -20.71
N GLN A 66 -17.72 -13.65 -21.19
CA GLN A 66 -17.05 -13.62 -22.47
C GLN A 66 -15.89 -14.62 -22.53
N VAL A 67 -15.07 -14.69 -21.46
CA VAL A 67 -13.93 -15.63 -21.40
C VAL A 67 -14.38 -17.07 -21.23
N LEU A 68 -15.49 -17.31 -20.56
CA LEU A 68 -16.05 -18.66 -20.37
C LEU A 68 -16.64 -19.26 -21.65
N GLU A 69 -17.03 -18.44 -22.64
CA GLU A 69 -17.58 -18.91 -23.92
C GLU A 69 -18.73 -19.94 -23.77
N GLY A 70 -19.58 -19.74 -22.77
CA GLY A 70 -20.70 -20.65 -22.48
C GLY A 70 -20.37 -21.83 -21.56
N ARG A 71 -19.12 -22.02 -21.16
CA ARG A 71 -18.72 -22.95 -20.10
C ARG A 71 -19.13 -22.41 -18.73
N ASN A 72 -19.23 -23.26 -17.74
CA ASN A 72 -19.46 -22.88 -16.35
C ASN A 72 -18.14 -22.97 -15.58
N PRO A 73 -17.84 -22.03 -14.67
CA PRO A 73 -16.71 -22.17 -13.78
C PRO A 73 -17.00 -23.22 -12.69
N ASP A 74 -16.00 -24.02 -12.36
CA ASP A 74 -16.07 -25.01 -11.29
C ASP A 74 -15.76 -24.38 -9.92
N TYR A 75 -14.89 -23.36 -9.91
CA TYR A 75 -14.39 -22.74 -8.69
C TYR A 75 -14.37 -21.21 -8.79
N LEU A 76 -14.70 -20.56 -7.65
CA LEU A 76 -14.26 -19.20 -7.35
C LEU A 76 -13.27 -19.29 -6.19
N VAL A 77 -12.03 -18.98 -6.43
CA VAL A 77 -10.96 -18.92 -5.42
C VAL A 77 -10.93 -17.52 -4.84
N VAL A 78 -11.11 -17.40 -3.52
CA VAL A 78 -11.14 -16.13 -2.80
C VAL A 78 -9.83 -15.99 -2.02
N THR A 79 -8.95 -15.14 -2.50
CA THR A 79 -7.67 -14.88 -1.83
C THR A 79 -7.80 -13.77 -0.80
N HIS A 80 -8.77 -12.85 -0.98
CA HIS A 80 -9.03 -11.72 -0.10
C HIS A 80 -10.52 -11.38 -0.01
N MET A 81 -10.97 -10.97 1.19
CA MET A 81 -12.39 -10.72 1.47
C MET A 81 -12.75 -9.24 1.63
N GLU A 82 -11.81 -8.33 1.45
CA GLU A 82 -12.15 -6.91 1.41
C GLU A 82 -13.22 -6.63 0.34
N PRO A 83 -14.19 -5.74 0.61
CA PRO A 83 -15.35 -5.56 -0.28
C PRO A 83 -15.02 -5.19 -1.73
N ASP A 84 -13.88 -4.58 -2.00
CA ASP A 84 -13.42 -4.28 -3.36
C ASP A 84 -12.94 -5.51 -4.15
N HIS A 85 -12.76 -6.67 -3.47
CA HIS A 85 -12.46 -7.97 -4.06
C HIS A 85 -13.55 -9.01 -3.81
N SER A 86 -14.44 -8.77 -2.85
CA SER A 86 -15.50 -9.72 -2.49
C SER A 86 -16.91 -9.21 -2.77
N GLY A 87 -17.09 -7.92 -3.06
CA GLY A 87 -18.40 -7.29 -3.20
C GLY A 87 -19.28 -7.88 -4.30
N SER A 88 -18.68 -8.48 -5.32
CA SER A 88 -19.36 -9.13 -6.44
C SER A 88 -19.42 -10.66 -6.34
N LEU A 89 -18.80 -11.27 -5.32
CA LEU A 89 -18.67 -12.71 -5.11
C LEU A 89 -20.03 -13.42 -5.20
N MET A 90 -21.02 -12.98 -4.43
CA MET A 90 -22.32 -13.64 -4.37
C MET A 90 -23.12 -13.51 -5.66
N ARG A 91 -22.88 -12.50 -6.48
CA ARG A 91 -23.50 -12.37 -7.80
C ARG A 91 -23.00 -13.44 -8.76
N LEU A 92 -21.70 -13.74 -8.75
CA LEU A 92 -21.17 -14.86 -9.53
C LEU A 92 -21.67 -16.20 -9.00
N ALA A 93 -21.70 -16.37 -7.67
CA ALA A 93 -22.19 -17.60 -7.03
C ALA A 93 -23.67 -17.89 -7.32
N GLN A 94 -24.49 -16.84 -7.47
CA GLN A 94 -25.91 -16.98 -7.87
C GLN A 94 -26.05 -17.33 -9.35
N LYS A 95 -25.20 -16.74 -10.20
CA LYS A 95 -25.20 -17.02 -11.64
C LYS A 95 -24.76 -18.46 -11.97
N TYR A 96 -23.86 -19.03 -11.16
CA TYR A 96 -23.32 -20.37 -11.33
C TYR A 96 -23.53 -21.19 -10.04
N PRO A 97 -24.73 -21.78 -9.85
CA PRO A 97 -25.11 -22.42 -8.58
C PRO A 97 -24.30 -23.68 -8.24
N GLU A 98 -23.71 -24.33 -9.23
CA GLU A 98 -22.88 -25.55 -9.02
C GLU A 98 -21.42 -25.21 -8.68
N MET A 99 -21.00 -23.96 -8.90
CA MET A 99 -19.64 -23.51 -8.63
C MET A 99 -19.34 -23.55 -7.14
N LYS A 100 -18.19 -24.11 -6.76
CA LYS A 100 -17.68 -24.10 -5.38
C LYS A 100 -16.87 -22.84 -5.09
N ILE A 101 -16.99 -22.35 -3.87
CA ILE A 101 -16.15 -21.26 -3.36
C ILE A 101 -14.98 -21.89 -2.60
N VAL A 102 -13.77 -21.50 -2.98
CA VAL A 102 -12.51 -21.98 -2.37
C VAL A 102 -11.94 -20.87 -1.51
N GLY A 103 -11.66 -21.16 -0.25
CA GLY A 103 -11.09 -20.18 0.69
C GLY A 103 -10.66 -20.88 1.98
N ASN A 104 -10.04 -20.17 2.89
CA ASN A 104 -9.72 -20.73 4.19
C ASN A 104 -10.88 -20.52 5.20
N ALA A 105 -10.77 -21.11 6.39
CA ALA A 105 -11.81 -21.04 7.44
C ALA A 105 -12.24 -19.60 7.78
N LYS A 106 -11.31 -18.64 7.76
CA LYS A 106 -11.61 -17.22 8.03
C LYS A 106 -12.35 -16.58 6.86
N THR A 107 -12.03 -16.95 5.61
CA THR A 107 -12.77 -16.53 4.42
C THR A 107 -14.25 -16.88 4.56
N PHE A 108 -14.58 -18.12 4.95
CA PHE A 108 -15.98 -18.51 5.15
C PHE A 108 -16.63 -17.82 6.35
N THR A 109 -15.87 -17.50 7.37
CA THR A 109 -16.36 -16.69 8.49
C THR A 109 -16.77 -15.30 8.00
N LEU A 110 -15.93 -14.63 7.19
CA LEU A 110 -16.21 -13.31 6.62
C LEU A 110 -17.35 -13.33 5.60
N ILE A 111 -17.47 -14.38 4.78
CA ILE A 111 -18.63 -14.57 3.89
C ILE A 111 -19.93 -14.57 4.70
N LYS A 112 -19.98 -15.32 5.80
CA LYS A 112 -21.16 -15.34 6.69
C LYS A 112 -21.43 -13.97 7.33
N GLN A 113 -20.40 -13.22 7.66
CA GLN A 113 -20.55 -11.86 8.25
C GLN A 113 -21.04 -10.84 7.22
N PHE A 114 -20.51 -10.84 6.00
CA PHE A 114 -20.84 -9.84 4.99
C PHE A 114 -22.15 -10.14 4.25
N PHE A 115 -22.46 -11.42 4.02
CA PHE A 115 -23.59 -11.81 3.19
C PHE A 115 -24.69 -12.57 3.95
N GLY A 116 -24.47 -12.88 5.23
CA GLY A 116 -25.42 -13.62 6.07
C GLY A 116 -25.12 -15.13 6.15
N THR A 117 -25.54 -15.75 7.25
CA THR A 117 -25.22 -17.15 7.59
C THR A 117 -25.79 -18.19 6.62
N GLY A 118 -26.80 -17.84 5.82
CA GLY A 118 -27.41 -18.70 4.82
C GLY A 118 -27.05 -18.38 3.37
N ALA A 119 -26.14 -17.42 3.15
CA ALA A 119 -25.82 -16.93 1.81
C ALA A 119 -25.16 -18.00 0.92
N LEU A 120 -24.37 -18.90 1.51
CA LEU A 120 -23.69 -19.99 0.83
C LEU A 120 -23.92 -21.29 1.57
N SER A 121 -24.33 -22.35 0.87
CA SER A 121 -24.53 -23.70 1.43
C SER A 121 -23.16 -24.38 1.69
N GLU A 122 -23.08 -25.23 2.71
CA GLU A 122 -21.81 -25.83 3.13
C GLU A 122 -21.20 -26.76 2.06
N ASP A 123 -22.00 -27.42 1.26
CA ASP A 123 -21.56 -28.29 0.16
C ASP A 123 -20.84 -27.49 -0.96
N ARG A 124 -21.06 -26.18 -1.02
CA ARG A 124 -20.37 -25.28 -1.95
C ARG A 124 -19.11 -24.69 -1.39
N MET A 125 -18.79 -24.89 -0.10
CA MET A 125 -17.59 -24.42 0.54
C MET A 125 -16.47 -25.45 0.40
N LEU A 126 -15.36 -25.06 -0.22
CA LEU A 126 -14.13 -25.85 -0.26
C LEU A 126 -13.06 -25.19 0.56
N GLU A 127 -12.91 -25.63 1.80
CA GLU A 127 -11.90 -25.09 2.70
C GLU A 127 -10.51 -25.61 2.33
N VAL A 128 -9.53 -24.69 2.30
CA VAL A 128 -8.13 -24.97 2.03
C VAL A 128 -7.24 -24.33 3.10
N GLY A 129 -6.12 -24.98 3.38
CA GLY A 129 -5.13 -24.57 4.35
C GLY A 129 -3.75 -24.34 3.74
N GLU A 130 -2.76 -24.18 4.62
CA GLU A 130 -1.36 -23.99 4.21
C GLU A 130 -0.84 -25.16 3.39
N ARG A 131 -0.39 -24.89 2.17
CA ARG A 131 0.15 -25.85 1.19
C ARG A 131 -0.86 -26.83 0.60
N ASP A 132 -2.14 -26.70 0.87
CA ASP A 132 -3.14 -27.47 0.16
C ASP A 132 -3.10 -27.15 -1.33
N THR A 133 -3.54 -28.10 -2.15
CA THR A 133 -3.52 -27.95 -3.60
C THR A 133 -4.89 -28.21 -4.21
N LEU A 134 -5.21 -27.48 -5.29
CA LEU A 134 -6.40 -27.67 -6.11
C LEU A 134 -5.98 -27.97 -7.55
N SER A 135 -6.33 -29.16 -8.05
CA SER A 135 -6.08 -29.52 -9.45
C SER A 135 -7.22 -29.05 -10.34
N LEU A 136 -6.86 -28.40 -11.44
CA LEU A 136 -7.80 -27.98 -12.48
C LEU A 136 -7.73 -28.85 -13.75
N GLY A 137 -6.75 -29.74 -13.80
CA GLY A 137 -6.38 -30.58 -14.94
C GLY A 137 -4.86 -30.50 -15.14
N LEU A 138 -4.41 -29.73 -16.12
CA LEU A 138 -2.99 -29.44 -16.34
C LEU A 138 -2.45 -28.46 -15.29
N HIS A 139 -3.28 -27.51 -14.88
CA HIS A 139 -2.91 -26.50 -13.90
C HIS A 139 -3.21 -26.95 -12.47
N ARG A 140 -2.35 -26.55 -11.55
CA ARG A 140 -2.51 -26.83 -10.12
C ARG A 140 -2.23 -25.58 -9.30
N LEU A 141 -3.18 -25.21 -8.47
CA LEU A 141 -3.01 -24.14 -7.50
C LEU A 141 -2.50 -24.71 -6.17
N ARG A 142 -1.48 -24.12 -5.61
CA ARG A 142 -0.99 -24.34 -4.25
C ARG A 142 -1.26 -23.10 -3.41
N PHE A 143 -1.91 -23.28 -2.27
CA PHE A 143 -2.28 -22.17 -1.39
C PHE A 143 -1.21 -21.91 -0.34
N LEU A 144 -0.90 -20.63 -0.12
CA LEU A 144 0.01 -20.18 0.92
C LEU A 144 -0.72 -19.12 1.75
N LEU A 145 -0.93 -19.40 3.03
CA LEU A 145 -1.61 -18.45 3.92
C LEU A 145 -0.71 -17.24 4.17
N ALA A 146 -1.27 -16.05 4.03
CA ALA A 146 -0.59 -14.77 4.23
C ALA A 146 -1.36 -13.87 5.22
N PRO A 147 -1.66 -14.36 6.45
CA PRO A 147 -2.51 -13.65 7.38
C PRO A 147 -1.94 -12.28 7.71
N MET A 148 -2.80 -11.27 7.72
CA MET A 148 -2.48 -9.84 7.92
C MET A 148 -1.64 -9.21 6.80
N VAL A 149 -1.63 -9.78 5.59
CA VAL A 149 -1.10 -9.10 4.40
C VAL A 149 -2.27 -8.77 3.43
N HIS A 150 -3.26 -7.82 3.76
CA HIS A 150 -3.26 -7.06 5.05
C HIS A 150 -4.42 -7.44 5.99
N TRP A 151 -5.27 -8.40 5.64
CA TRP A 151 -6.37 -8.93 6.46
C TRP A 151 -6.07 -10.34 6.97
N PRO A 152 -6.82 -10.81 8.03
CA PRO A 152 -6.47 -12.07 8.71
C PRO A 152 -6.70 -13.34 7.90
N GLU A 153 -7.54 -13.30 6.87
CA GLU A 153 -7.88 -14.44 6.01
C GLU A 153 -7.03 -14.50 4.74
N VAL A 154 -6.23 -13.46 4.45
CA VAL A 154 -5.49 -13.40 3.19
C VAL A 154 -4.66 -14.66 2.95
N MET A 155 -4.76 -15.16 1.75
CA MET A 155 -3.91 -16.22 1.21
C MET A 155 -3.44 -15.86 -0.20
N THR A 156 -2.34 -16.42 -0.64
CA THR A 156 -1.89 -16.37 -2.03
C THR A 156 -2.09 -17.74 -2.67
N ALA A 157 -2.22 -17.76 -4.00
CA ALA A 157 -2.31 -19.00 -4.75
C ALA A 157 -1.18 -19.05 -5.78
N TYR A 158 -0.35 -20.08 -5.73
CA TYR A 158 0.73 -20.29 -6.68
C TYR A 158 0.30 -21.35 -7.70
N GLU A 159 0.24 -20.94 -8.96
CA GLU A 159 -0.02 -21.83 -10.09
C GLU A 159 1.32 -22.49 -10.49
N GLU A 160 1.37 -23.84 -10.34
CA GLU A 160 2.62 -24.58 -10.40
C GLU A 160 3.12 -24.86 -11.83
N THR A 161 2.26 -24.80 -12.85
CA THR A 161 2.59 -25.17 -14.24
C THR A 161 3.29 -24.02 -14.96
N GLU A 162 2.68 -22.84 -14.94
CA GLU A 162 3.18 -21.63 -15.60
C GLU A 162 3.97 -20.71 -14.65
N LYS A 163 4.08 -21.09 -13.36
CA LYS A 163 4.87 -20.39 -12.33
C LYS A 163 4.31 -18.99 -12.01
N ILE A 164 2.99 -18.91 -11.82
CA ILE A 164 2.27 -17.66 -11.59
C ILE A 164 1.85 -17.55 -10.13
N LEU A 165 2.14 -16.42 -9.50
CA LEU A 165 1.70 -16.08 -8.16
C LEU A 165 0.50 -15.14 -8.22
N PHE A 166 -0.67 -15.59 -7.80
CA PHE A 166 -1.82 -14.74 -7.45
C PHE A 166 -1.60 -14.26 -6.02
N SER A 167 -1.24 -13.00 -5.87
CA SER A 167 -0.59 -12.50 -4.65
C SER A 167 -1.53 -11.78 -3.69
N ALA A 168 -2.84 -11.82 -3.92
CA ALA A 168 -3.79 -10.92 -3.26
C ALA A 168 -3.33 -9.46 -3.42
N ASP A 169 -3.43 -8.64 -2.38
CA ASP A 169 -3.01 -7.25 -2.43
C ASP A 169 -1.50 -7.03 -2.45
N ALA A 170 -0.74 -8.05 -2.08
CA ALA A 170 0.72 -7.94 -2.15
C ALA A 170 1.17 -7.67 -3.60
N PHE A 171 2.17 -6.79 -3.74
CA PHE A 171 2.69 -6.30 -5.02
C PHE A 171 1.71 -5.44 -5.83
N GLY A 172 0.56 -5.09 -5.27
CA GLY A 172 -0.39 -4.15 -5.86
C GLY A 172 0.12 -2.70 -5.87
N ARG A 173 -0.56 -1.86 -6.66
CA ARG A 173 -0.35 -0.41 -6.68
C ARG A 173 -1.64 0.34 -6.99
N PHE A 174 -1.70 1.62 -6.64
CA PHE A 174 -2.73 2.51 -7.15
C PHE A 174 -2.58 2.77 -8.65
N GLY A 175 -3.71 3.01 -9.30
CA GLY A 175 -3.82 3.35 -10.70
C GLY A 175 -4.53 2.28 -11.52
N SER A 176 -5.45 2.70 -12.40
CA SER A 176 -6.09 1.84 -13.38
C SER A 176 -5.09 1.39 -14.46
N LEU A 177 -5.30 0.24 -15.06
CA LEU A 177 -4.40 -0.30 -16.10
C LEU A 177 -4.35 0.62 -17.32
N GLU A 178 -5.50 1.15 -17.72
CA GLU A 178 -5.60 2.06 -18.86
C GLU A 178 -4.78 3.34 -18.66
N ARG A 179 -5.03 4.04 -17.53
CA ARG A 179 -4.42 5.37 -17.29
C ARG A 179 -2.96 5.30 -16.88
N THR A 180 -2.53 4.18 -16.34
CA THR A 180 -1.17 4.01 -15.81
C THR A 180 -0.32 2.98 -16.55
N ALA A 181 -0.73 2.57 -17.77
CA ALA A 181 -0.06 1.56 -18.57
C ALA A 181 1.45 1.81 -18.79
N ARG A 182 1.86 3.08 -18.86
CA ARG A 182 3.27 3.49 -19.06
C ARG A 182 3.92 4.05 -17.80
N ALA A 183 3.19 4.11 -16.69
CA ALA A 183 3.72 4.65 -15.44
C ALA A 183 4.61 3.60 -14.74
N PRO A 184 5.74 4.01 -14.14
CA PRO A 184 6.57 3.10 -13.37
C PRO A 184 5.77 2.52 -12.18
N TRP A 185 6.05 1.26 -11.86
CA TRP A 185 5.36 0.54 -10.78
C TRP A 185 5.67 1.14 -9.40
N VAL A 186 6.96 1.42 -9.13
CA VAL A 186 7.49 1.72 -7.79
C VAL A 186 6.80 2.87 -7.06
N PRO A 187 6.58 4.07 -7.64
CA PRO A 187 6.05 5.19 -6.85
C PRO A 187 4.66 4.93 -6.26
N GLN A 188 3.76 4.33 -7.06
CA GLN A 188 2.40 4.03 -6.60
C GLN A 188 2.33 2.73 -5.80
N ALA A 189 3.21 1.77 -6.04
CA ALA A 189 3.35 0.58 -5.22
C ALA A 189 3.89 0.91 -3.83
N ARG A 190 4.87 1.80 -3.71
CA ARG A 190 5.37 2.33 -2.43
C ARG A 190 4.25 3.03 -1.66
N ARG A 191 3.51 3.92 -2.35
CA ARG A 191 2.37 4.63 -1.75
C ARG A 191 1.30 3.65 -1.27
N TYR A 192 0.96 2.65 -2.08
CA TYR A 192 0.02 1.58 -1.73
C TYR A 192 0.53 0.78 -0.53
N TYR A 193 1.77 0.29 -0.61
CA TYR A 193 2.38 -0.53 0.43
C TYR A 193 2.33 0.15 1.81
N TYR A 194 2.87 1.36 1.95
CA TYR A 194 2.96 2.01 3.26
C TYR A 194 1.62 2.47 3.82
N ASN A 195 0.62 2.69 2.98
CA ASN A 195 -0.70 3.08 3.44
C ASN A 195 -1.63 1.89 3.72
N ILE A 196 -1.46 0.76 3.04
CA ILE A 196 -2.34 -0.41 3.15
C ILE A 196 -1.67 -1.54 3.93
N ILE A 197 -0.46 -1.95 3.55
CA ILE A 197 0.20 -3.17 4.03
C ILE A 197 1.25 -2.89 5.11
N GLY A 198 1.95 -1.77 5.04
CA GLY A 198 3.24 -1.51 5.72
C GLY A 198 3.29 -1.68 7.23
N LYS A 199 2.14 -1.59 7.93
CA LYS A 199 2.03 -1.91 9.36
C LYS A 199 2.45 -3.35 9.67
N TYR A 200 2.24 -4.27 8.74
CA TYR A 200 2.38 -5.72 8.91
C TYR A 200 3.68 -6.27 8.30
N GLY A 201 4.78 -5.52 8.38
CA GLY A 201 6.06 -5.90 7.79
C GLY A 201 6.55 -7.30 8.19
N ALA A 202 6.37 -7.71 9.46
CA ALA A 202 6.76 -9.05 9.89
C ALA A 202 5.97 -10.17 9.17
N GLN A 203 4.70 -9.93 8.87
CA GLN A 203 3.86 -10.86 8.12
C GLN A 203 4.25 -10.90 6.64
N VAL A 204 4.61 -9.74 6.08
CA VAL A 204 5.18 -9.67 4.72
C VAL A 204 6.49 -10.46 4.64
N GLN A 205 7.41 -10.32 5.63
CA GLN A 205 8.63 -11.12 5.72
C GLN A 205 8.34 -12.63 5.76
N ALA A 206 7.31 -13.03 6.51
CA ALA A 206 6.89 -14.44 6.54
C ALA A 206 6.37 -14.93 5.18
N LEU A 207 5.62 -14.10 4.45
CA LEU A 207 5.18 -14.39 3.08
C LEU A 207 6.37 -14.49 2.12
N LEU A 208 7.28 -13.51 2.13
CA LEU A 208 8.49 -13.50 1.28
C LEU A 208 9.33 -14.76 1.50
N LYS A 209 9.49 -15.21 2.75
CA LYS A 209 10.18 -16.47 3.07
C LYS A 209 9.48 -17.69 2.46
N LYS A 210 8.14 -17.72 2.41
CA LYS A 210 7.40 -18.83 1.79
C LYS A 210 7.58 -18.86 0.27
N ILE A 211 7.50 -17.70 -0.38
CA ILE A 211 7.59 -17.60 -1.83
C ILE A 211 9.03 -17.66 -2.35
N SER A 212 10.06 -17.39 -1.53
CA SER A 212 11.46 -17.47 -1.94
C SER A 212 11.92 -18.87 -2.40
N ALA A 213 11.18 -19.92 -2.02
CA ALA A 213 11.43 -21.29 -2.47
C ALA A 213 10.75 -21.63 -3.81
N LEU A 214 9.98 -20.69 -4.39
CA LEU A 214 9.22 -20.88 -5.62
C LEU A 214 9.91 -20.20 -6.79
N GLU A 215 9.84 -20.83 -7.96
CA GLU A 215 10.16 -20.17 -9.22
C GLU A 215 8.93 -19.34 -9.64
N ILE A 216 9.03 -18.02 -9.60
CA ILE A 216 7.93 -17.11 -9.97
C ILE A 216 8.31 -16.41 -11.26
N LYS A 217 7.50 -16.58 -12.31
CA LYS A 217 7.68 -15.91 -13.61
C LYS A 217 6.71 -14.74 -13.80
N THR A 218 5.59 -14.78 -13.09
CA THR A 218 4.54 -13.74 -13.18
C THR A 218 3.90 -13.55 -11.82
N ILE A 219 3.63 -12.31 -11.46
CA ILE A 219 2.81 -11.97 -10.28
C ILE A 219 1.53 -11.30 -10.76
N CYS A 220 0.40 -11.82 -10.29
CA CYS A 220 -0.95 -11.35 -10.56
C CYS A 220 -1.55 -10.76 -9.28
N PRO A 221 -1.36 -9.46 -9.01
CA PRO A 221 -1.92 -8.80 -7.83
C PRO A 221 -3.40 -8.45 -8.03
N LEU A 222 -4.09 -8.09 -6.95
CA LEU A 222 -5.49 -7.64 -7.00
C LEU A 222 -5.64 -6.15 -7.42
N HIS A 223 -4.56 -5.38 -7.43
CA HIS A 223 -4.51 -4.01 -7.95
C HIS A 223 -3.28 -3.78 -8.82
N GLY A 224 -3.43 -2.95 -9.86
CA GLY A 224 -2.34 -2.59 -10.76
C GLY A 224 -2.00 -3.66 -11.80
N PRO A 225 -0.86 -3.55 -12.50
CA PRO A 225 -0.54 -4.41 -13.63
C PRO A 225 -0.14 -5.82 -13.21
N VAL A 226 -0.35 -6.78 -14.10
CA VAL A 226 0.34 -8.07 -14.06
C VAL A 226 1.84 -7.81 -14.22
N LEU A 227 2.65 -8.36 -13.32
CA LEU A 227 4.10 -8.17 -13.32
C LEU A 227 4.76 -9.39 -13.97
N THR A 228 5.39 -9.18 -15.11
CA THR A 228 6.14 -10.20 -15.87
C THR A 228 7.62 -9.88 -15.98
N GLU A 229 7.99 -8.64 -15.67
CA GLU A 229 9.35 -8.11 -15.71
C GLU A 229 9.69 -7.40 -14.41
N GLY A 230 10.98 -7.29 -14.09
CA GLY A 230 11.43 -6.58 -12.89
C GLY A 230 11.02 -7.23 -11.56
N LEU A 231 10.69 -8.52 -11.54
CA LEU A 231 10.21 -9.21 -10.35
C LEU A 231 11.24 -9.22 -9.21
N GLU A 232 12.53 -9.33 -9.54
CA GLU A 232 13.60 -9.26 -8.55
C GLU A 232 13.58 -7.93 -7.80
N GLU A 233 13.38 -6.83 -8.52
CA GLU A 233 13.28 -5.50 -7.91
C GLU A 233 12.00 -5.35 -7.09
N CYS A 234 10.87 -5.88 -7.54
CA CYS A 234 9.63 -5.89 -6.76
C CYS A 234 9.81 -6.65 -5.44
N LEU A 235 10.42 -7.83 -5.48
CA LEU A 235 10.70 -8.65 -4.30
C LEU A 235 11.71 -7.95 -3.36
N ARG A 236 12.79 -7.37 -3.91
CA ARG A 236 13.78 -6.61 -3.15
C ARG A 236 13.16 -5.42 -2.43
N LEU A 237 12.29 -4.67 -3.10
CA LEU A 237 11.60 -3.53 -2.49
C LEU A 237 10.63 -3.96 -1.40
N TYR A 238 9.87 -5.04 -1.61
CA TYR A 238 9.00 -5.58 -0.57
C TYR A 238 9.79 -6.08 0.65
N ASP A 239 10.96 -6.68 0.43
CA ASP A 239 11.87 -7.07 1.51
C ASP A 239 12.36 -5.85 2.29
N LEU A 240 12.83 -4.81 1.59
CA LEU A 240 13.28 -3.56 2.18
C LEU A 240 12.16 -2.86 2.97
N TRP A 241 10.99 -2.65 2.33
CA TRP A 241 9.87 -1.94 2.93
C TRP A 241 9.32 -2.65 4.17
N SER A 242 9.28 -3.99 4.16
CA SER A 242 8.77 -4.78 5.27
C SER A 242 9.70 -4.85 6.48
N GLN A 243 10.94 -4.44 6.30
CA GLN A 243 11.91 -4.22 7.38
C GLN A 243 11.94 -2.76 7.84
N TRP A 244 11.10 -1.90 7.24
CA TRP A 244 11.04 -0.45 7.47
C TRP A 244 12.36 0.27 7.16
N GLU A 245 13.18 -0.30 6.29
CA GLU A 245 14.39 0.33 5.81
C GLU A 245 14.08 1.39 4.73
N PRO A 246 14.79 2.52 4.69
CA PRO A 246 14.61 3.53 3.66
C PRO A 246 15.18 3.06 2.33
N GLU A 247 14.57 3.52 1.22
CA GLU A 247 15.16 3.30 -0.11
C GLU A 247 16.39 4.18 -0.32
N GLU A 248 16.35 5.40 0.23
CA GLU A 248 17.42 6.42 0.12
C GLU A 248 17.87 6.84 1.52
N SER A 249 18.83 6.11 2.08
CA SER A 249 19.32 6.29 3.45
C SER A 249 19.86 7.69 3.74
N GLU A 250 20.50 8.33 2.75
CA GLU A 250 21.11 9.66 2.90
C GLU A 250 20.16 10.80 2.55
N SER A 251 19.03 10.51 1.95
CA SER A 251 18.07 11.55 1.59
C SER A 251 17.28 12.06 2.80
N ILE A 252 16.86 13.33 2.72
CA ILE A 252 16.10 13.98 3.79
C ILE A 252 14.73 14.38 3.26
N LEU A 253 13.66 14.04 4.01
CA LEU A 253 12.36 14.67 3.83
C LEU A 253 12.21 15.83 4.81
N ILE A 254 11.91 17.02 4.31
CA ILE A 254 11.43 18.13 5.13
C ILE A 254 9.91 18.19 4.99
N ALA A 255 9.18 17.72 6.01
CA ALA A 255 7.74 17.85 6.10
C ALA A 255 7.38 19.09 6.92
N HIS A 256 6.66 20.01 6.32
CA HIS A 256 6.31 21.27 6.97
C HIS A 256 4.85 21.63 6.77
N GLU A 257 4.38 22.49 7.63
CA GLU A 257 3.17 23.28 7.45
C GLU A 257 3.44 24.73 7.88
N SER A 258 2.62 25.65 7.41
CA SER A 258 2.83 27.06 7.75
C SER A 258 1.52 27.84 7.67
N ILE A 259 1.22 28.63 8.71
CA ILE A 259 0.01 29.45 8.78
C ILE A 259 0.17 30.73 7.94
N HIS A 260 1.29 31.43 8.12
CA HIS A 260 1.55 32.73 7.51
C HIS A 260 2.87 32.79 6.70
N GLY A 261 3.46 31.63 6.38
CA GLY A 261 4.63 31.52 5.51
C GLY A 261 5.99 31.46 6.23
N ASN A 262 6.10 31.80 7.50
CA ASN A 262 7.39 31.83 8.21
C ASN A 262 8.02 30.43 8.35
N THR A 263 7.26 29.45 8.80
CA THR A 263 7.72 28.05 8.92
C THR A 263 8.09 27.48 7.54
N ALA A 264 7.28 27.77 6.51
CA ALA A 264 7.59 27.37 5.13
C ALA A 264 8.88 28.04 4.61
N HIS A 265 9.13 29.31 4.96
CA HIS A 265 10.36 30.00 4.62
C HIS A 265 11.57 29.33 5.29
N ALA A 266 11.47 28.97 6.58
CA ALA A 266 12.53 28.27 7.30
C ALA A 266 12.80 26.88 6.67
N ALA A 267 11.76 26.11 6.34
CA ALA A 267 11.88 24.83 5.67
C ALA A 267 12.60 24.94 4.30
N LYS A 268 12.24 25.93 3.49
CA LYS A 268 12.91 26.21 2.20
C LYS A 268 14.36 26.67 2.37
N THR A 269 14.64 27.47 3.41
CA THR A 269 16.00 27.92 3.73
C THR A 269 16.87 26.73 4.13
N LEU A 270 16.36 25.84 4.99
CA LEU A 270 17.05 24.60 5.35
C LEU A 270 17.35 23.75 4.13
N LYS A 271 16.34 23.53 3.26
CA LYS A 271 16.53 22.81 2.00
C LYS A 271 17.69 23.38 1.20
N GLY A 272 17.70 24.69 0.95
CA GLY A 272 18.77 25.34 0.18
C GLY A 272 20.16 25.23 0.81
N LYS A 273 20.26 25.20 2.16
CA LYS A 273 21.52 24.96 2.86
C LYS A 273 22.03 23.53 2.71
N LEU A 274 21.13 22.53 2.80
CA LEU A 274 21.46 21.12 2.63
C LEU A 274 21.84 20.78 1.18
N GLU A 275 21.08 21.29 0.20
CA GLU A 275 21.39 21.10 -1.23
C GLU A 275 22.76 21.68 -1.62
N LYS A 276 23.17 22.79 -1.03
CA LYS A 276 24.54 23.34 -1.19
C LYS A 276 25.64 22.42 -0.63
N LYS A 277 25.27 21.48 0.26
CA LYS A 277 26.17 20.44 0.77
C LYS A 277 26.10 19.14 -0.04
N GLY A 278 25.29 19.11 -1.12
CA GLY A 278 25.13 17.94 -1.97
C GLY A 278 24.12 16.90 -1.44
N VAL A 279 23.35 17.23 -0.41
CA VAL A 279 22.33 16.34 0.16
C VAL A 279 21.07 16.37 -0.71
N GLN A 280 20.51 15.20 -1.01
CA GLN A 280 19.23 15.09 -1.68
C GLN A 280 18.11 15.42 -0.70
N VAL A 281 17.29 16.43 -1.01
CA VAL A 281 16.22 16.90 -0.12
C VAL A 281 14.88 16.94 -0.83
N ASN A 282 13.93 16.17 -0.28
CA ASN A 282 12.52 16.27 -0.61
C ASN A 282 11.84 17.24 0.35
N ILE A 283 10.92 18.05 -0.14
CA ILE A 283 10.13 18.97 0.70
C ILE A 283 8.64 18.72 0.47
N CYS A 284 7.88 18.67 1.55
CA CYS A 284 6.45 18.38 1.53
C CYS A 284 5.70 19.42 2.37
N ASP A 285 4.78 20.14 1.74
CA ASP A 285 3.84 21.01 2.43
C ASP A 285 2.59 20.22 2.80
N LEU A 286 2.44 19.92 4.08
CA LEU A 286 1.33 19.11 4.63
C LEU A 286 -0.03 19.79 4.54
N THR A 287 -0.10 21.08 4.21
CA THR A 287 -1.38 21.80 4.05
C THR A 287 -2.04 21.55 2.70
N VAL A 288 -1.28 21.07 1.71
CA VAL A 288 -1.75 20.88 0.33
C VAL A 288 -1.39 19.50 -0.24
N THR A 289 -0.44 18.80 0.37
CA THR A 289 -0.07 17.44 -0.05
C THR A 289 -0.93 16.43 0.68
N ASP A 290 -1.55 15.52 -0.07
CA ASP A 290 -2.28 14.41 0.55
C ASP A 290 -1.35 13.57 1.43
N LEU A 291 -1.85 13.19 2.60
CA LEU A 291 -1.07 12.49 3.63
C LEU A 291 -0.49 11.17 3.14
N SER A 292 -1.15 10.46 2.22
CA SER A 292 -0.63 9.19 1.70
C SER A 292 0.68 9.35 0.94
N TYR A 293 0.87 10.48 0.24
CA TYR A 293 2.14 10.81 -0.41
C TYR A 293 3.20 11.25 0.59
N ALA A 294 2.80 12.05 1.60
CA ALA A 294 3.70 12.47 2.66
C ALA A 294 4.23 11.27 3.47
N VAL A 295 3.36 10.33 3.83
CA VAL A 295 3.72 9.08 4.51
C VAL A 295 4.69 8.26 3.66
N ALA A 296 4.37 8.01 2.39
CA ALA A 296 5.25 7.25 1.49
C ALA A 296 6.64 7.91 1.37
N SER A 297 6.69 9.25 1.31
CA SER A 297 7.94 10.01 1.26
C SER A 297 8.74 9.91 2.57
N ALA A 298 8.08 9.86 3.74
CA ALA A 298 8.75 9.69 5.02
C ALA A 298 9.42 8.32 5.14
N PHE A 299 8.77 7.27 4.64
CA PHE A 299 9.39 5.94 4.63
C PHE A 299 10.49 5.80 3.58
N TYR A 300 10.39 6.52 2.45
CA TYR A 300 11.40 6.52 1.40
C TYR A 300 12.74 7.10 1.85
N CYS A 301 12.72 8.20 2.63
CA CYS A 301 13.91 8.91 3.06
C CYS A 301 14.50 8.32 4.35
N GLY A 302 15.83 8.36 4.48
CA GLY A 302 16.54 7.93 5.69
C GLY A 302 16.44 8.91 6.85
N LYS A 303 16.29 10.19 6.56
CA LYS A 303 16.23 11.28 7.55
C LYS A 303 14.96 12.10 7.36
N LEU A 304 14.43 12.64 8.44
CA LEU A 304 13.21 13.46 8.43
C LEU A 304 13.47 14.76 9.19
N VAL A 305 12.99 15.89 8.66
CA VAL A 305 12.89 17.14 9.40
C VAL A 305 11.41 17.55 9.45
N LEU A 306 10.92 17.79 10.66
CA LEU A 306 9.57 18.26 10.89
C LEU A 306 9.59 19.73 11.24
N ALA A 307 8.85 20.54 10.49
CA ALA A 307 8.75 21.98 10.76
C ALA A 307 7.28 22.36 11.01
N SER A 308 6.97 22.76 12.24
CA SER A 308 5.59 22.95 12.68
C SER A 308 5.39 24.24 13.45
N SER A 309 4.21 24.82 13.25
CA SER A 309 3.72 25.97 14.00
C SER A 309 2.96 25.53 15.26
N THR A 310 3.11 26.30 16.33
CA THR A 310 2.26 26.18 17.51
C THR A 310 0.90 26.84 17.23
N TYR A 311 -0.18 26.09 17.37
CA TYR A 311 -1.54 26.54 17.12
C TYR A 311 -2.48 26.10 18.24
N ASP A 312 -3.24 27.01 18.82
CA ASP A 312 -4.12 26.78 19.97
C ASP A 312 -3.43 26.04 21.14
N GLY A 313 -2.17 26.34 21.39
CA GLY A 313 -1.35 25.65 22.39
C GLY A 313 -0.94 24.22 22.02
N GLY A 314 -1.30 23.74 20.83
CA GLY A 314 -1.02 22.41 20.28
C GLY A 314 -0.18 22.45 19.01
N LEU A 315 -0.07 21.29 18.34
CA LEU A 315 0.43 21.19 16.98
C LEU A 315 -0.63 21.66 15.98
N PHE A 316 -0.20 22.39 14.95
CA PHE A 316 -1.09 22.69 13.84
C PHE A 316 -1.66 21.39 13.24
N PRO A 317 -2.96 21.33 12.89
CA PRO A 317 -3.64 20.08 12.56
C PRO A 317 -2.95 19.19 11.52
N PRO A 318 -2.43 19.71 10.37
CA PRO A 318 -1.78 18.85 9.37
C PRO A 318 -0.57 18.07 9.92
N MET A 319 0.26 18.69 10.75
CA MET A 319 1.42 18.02 11.38
C MET A 319 0.96 16.97 12.41
N ARG A 320 -0.06 17.29 13.21
CA ARG A 320 -0.60 16.35 14.19
C ARG A 320 -1.13 15.09 13.50
N GLU A 321 -1.85 15.26 12.39
CA GLU A 321 -2.42 14.16 11.63
C GLU A 321 -1.33 13.34 10.92
N PHE A 322 -0.34 14.00 10.33
CA PHE A 322 0.82 13.33 9.73
C PHE A 322 1.55 12.43 10.72
N LEU A 323 1.85 12.93 11.91
CA LEU A 323 2.50 12.15 12.97
C LEU A 323 1.65 10.96 13.43
N GLU A 324 0.32 11.12 13.52
CA GLU A 324 -0.58 10.02 13.85
C GLU A 324 -0.59 8.95 12.77
N HIS A 325 -0.58 9.33 11.48
CA HIS A 325 -0.46 8.38 10.37
C HIS A 325 0.89 7.64 10.42
N LEU A 326 2.01 8.34 10.63
CA LEU A 326 3.31 7.68 10.77
C LEU A 326 3.31 6.66 11.91
N ARG A 327 2.77 7.02 13.08
CA ARG A 327 2.68 6.15 14.24
C ARG A 327 1.85 4.89 13.95
N THR A 328 0.67 5.05 13.36
CA THR A 328 -0.25 3.92 13.08
C THR A 328 0.26 2.99 12.00
N LYS A 329 1.05 3.50 11.04
CA LYS A 329 1.73 2.71 10.00
C LYS A 329 3.06 2.09 10.47
N GLY A 330 3.46 2.34 11.73
CA GLY A 330 4.64 1.71 12.34
C GLY A 330 5.96 2.32 11.90
N PHE A 331 5.97 3.62 11.58
CA PHE A 331 7.20 4.37 11.25
C PHE A 331 8.26 4.21 12.33
N ARG A 332 9.48 3.89 11.93
CA ARG A 332 10.60 3.58 12.83
C ARG A 332 11.96 3.70 12.13
N ASN A 333 13.04 3.45 12.88
CA ASN A 333 14.42 3.42 12.36
C ASN A 333 14.81 4.70 11.61
N ARG A 334 14.48 5.87 12.18
CA ARG A 334 14.76 7.14 11.52
C ARG A 334 15.39 8.16 12.46
N ARG A 335 16.17 9.07 11.86
CA ARG A 335 16.68 10.25 12.53
C ARG A 335 15.81 11.44 12.18
N VAL A 336 15.44 12.25 13.18
CA VAL A 336 14.45 13.33 13.00
C VAL A 336 14.96 14.62 13.59
N GLY A 337 15.02 15.68 12.76
CA GLY A 337 15.27 17.06 13.16
C GLY A 337 13.97 17.83 13.37
N LEU A 338 14.00 18.82 14.25
CA LEU A 338 12.82 19.61 14.61
C LEU A 338 13.03 21.10 14.36
N ILE A 339 12.04 21.71 13.72
CA ILE A 339 11.87 23.16 13.59
C ILE A 339 10.51 23.51 14.18
N GLU A 340 10.47 24.48 15.09
CA GLU A 340 9.23 25.00 15.63
C GLU A 340 9.05 26.49 15.34
N ASP A 341 7.81 26.92 15.27
CA ASP A 341 7.42 28.33 15.24
C ASP A 341 6.33 28.63 16.26
N GLY A 342 6.45 29.79 16.92
CA GLY A 342 5.44 30.25 17.88
C GLY A 342 5.81 31.58 18.49
N SER A 343 5.11 32.65 18.11
CA SER A 343 5.50 34.06 18.39
C SER A 343 5.80 34.37 19.86
N TRP A 344 4.96 33.92 20.79
CA TRP A 344 5.12 34.17 22.24
C TRP A 344 5.38 32.95 23.10
N ALA A 345 4.93 31.76 22.64
CA ALA A 345 5.04 30.50 23.40
C ALA A 345 5.22 29.31 22.46
N PRO A 346 6.40 29.16 21.79
CA PRO A 346 6.65 28.02 20.93
C PRO A 346 6.61 26.74 21.75
N ALA A 347 5.84 25.76 21.27
CA ALA A 347 5.64 24.46 21.94
C ALA A 347 5.66 23.28 20.95
N ALA A 348 5.71 23.57 19.64
CA ALA A 348 5.56 22.55 18.59
C ALA A 348 6.67 21.50 18.67
N ALA A 349 7.93 21.88 18.90
CA ALA A 349 9.04 20.92 19.01
C ALA A 349 8.84 19.93 20.18
N ARG A 350 8.45 20.42 21.34
CA ARG A 350 8.16 19.56 22.50
C ARG A 350 7.00 18.60 22.23
N LEU A 351 5.94 19.08 21.57
CA LEU A 351 4.78 18.27 21.23
C LEU A 351 5.10 17.23 20.14
N MET A 352 5.89 17.58 19.13
CA MET A 352 6.39 16.63 18.12
C MET A 352 7.27 15.56 18.77
N ARG A 353 8.20 15.96 19.65
CA ARG A 353 9.05 15.04 20.42
C ARG A 353 8.22 14.00 21.16
N THR A 354 7.22 14.43 21.93
CA THR A 354 6.33 13.52 22.66
C THR A 354 5.66 12.49 21.74
N LYS A 355 5.22 12.90 20.54
CA LYS A 355 4.63 11.99 19.56
C LYS A 355 5.65 11.02 18.94
N LEU A 356 6.86 11.48 18.68
CA LEU A 356 7.94 10.67 18.12
C LEU A 356 8.48 9.64 19.12
N GLU A 357 8.46 9.95 20.42
CA GLU A 357 8.84 9.03 21.51
C GLU A 357 7.87 7.84 21.65
N GLU A 358 6.64 7.93 21.11
CA GLU A 358 5.71 6.81 21.01
C GLU A 358 6.10 5.82 19.89
N MET A 359 7.03 6.19 18.99
CA MET A 359 7.45 5.39 17.85
C MET A 359 8.77 4.67 18.15
N LYS A 360 8.94 3.50 17.54
CA LYS A 360 10.11 2.64 17.80
C LYS A 360 11.36 3.16 17.07
N ASP A 361 12.52 3.15 17.76
CA ASP A 361 13.84 3.44 17.18
C ASP A 361 13.88 4.77 16.39
N ILE A 362 13.28 5.83 16.98
CA ILE A 362 13.41 7.19 16.49
C ILE A 362 14.51 7.93 17.27
N HIS A 363 15.47 8.46 16.56
CA HIS A 363 16.57 9.23 17.11
C HIS A 363 16.42 10.70 16.75
N LEU A 364 16.31 11.56 17.75
CA LEU A 364 16.18 13.00 17.53
C LEU A 364 17.56 13.65 17.51
N TYR A 365 17.78 14.55 16.55
CA TYR A 365 18.93 15.45 16.58
C TYR A 365 18.84 16.38 17.79
N GLU A 366 20.01 16.81 18.30
CA GLU A 366 20.08 17.64 19.50
C GLU A 366 19.56 19.05 19.25
N THR A 367 19.92 19.61 18.10
CA THR A 367 19.56 20.97 17.74
C THR A 367 18.10 21.09 17.33
N VAL A 368 17.36 21.95 18.03
CA VAL A 368 16.02 22.40 17.64
C VAL A 368 16.13 23.82 17.09
N VAL A 369 15.60 24.06 15.90
CA VAL A 369 15.48 25.41 15.36
C VAL A 369 14.19 26.03 15.87
N SER A 370 14.28 27.08 16.69
CA SER A 370 13.12 27.73 17.29
C SER A 370 12.91 29.11 16.68
N LEU A 371 11.78 29.29 16.02
CA LEU A 371 11.34 30.54 15.44
C LEU A 371 10.38 31.26 16.40
N ARG A 372 10.48 32.58 16.43
CA ARG A 372 9.48 33.44 17.07
C ARG A 372 8.88 34.39 16.02
N GLY A 373 8.27 33.76 15.00
CA GLY A 373 7.85 34.40 13.76
C GLY A 373 8.91 34.22 12.66
N ALA A 374 9.55 35.30 12.22
CA ALA A 374 10.54 35.24 11.15
C ALA A 374 11.90 34.66 11.59
N LEU A 375 12.65 34.11 10.63
CA LEU A 375 14.07 33.80 10.80
C LEU A 375 14.85 35.02 11.28
N ASN A 376 15.76 34.79 12.21
CA ASN A 376 16.66 35.82 12.76
C ASN A 376 18.04 35.20 13.02
N GLN A 377 19.00 36.00 13.43
CA GLN A 377 20.39 35.59 13.64
C GLN A 377 20.50 34.33 14.55
N THR A 378 19.67 34.23 15.60
CA THR A 378 19.71 33.09 16.52
C THR A 378 19.18 31.82 15.85
N SER A 379 18.03 31.90 15.21
CA SER A 379 17.44 30.74 14.52
C SER A 379 18.23 30.34 13.27
N GLU A 380 18.92 31.26 12.60
CA GLU A 380 19.87 30.94 11.53
C GLU A 380 21.10 30.18 12.05
N ALA A 381 21.64 30.57 13.19
CA ALA A 381 22.75 29.83 13.83
C ALA A 381 22.32 28.41 14.26
N GLN A 382 21.12 28.27 14.83
CA GLN A 382 20.54 26.96 15.13
C GLN A 382 20.34 26.12 13.85
N MET A 383 19.89 26.73 12.77
CA MET A 383 19.70 26.03 11.48
C MET A 383 21.06 25.57 10.92
N ASP A 384 22.12 26.36 11.02
CA ASP A 384 23.47 25.95 10.61
C ASP A 384 24.00 24.79 11.45
N ALA A 385 23.72 24.77 12.76
CA ALA A 385 24.05 23.65 13.63
C ALA A 385 23.26 22.38 13.23
N LEU A 386 21.96 22.49 12.99
CA LEU A 386 21.14 21.36 12.52
C LEU A 386 21.64 20.83 11.16
N VAL A 387 22.03 21.71 10.24
CA VAL A 387 22.64 21.29 8.95
C VAL A 387 23.94 20.51 9.19
N ALA A 388 24.78 20.95 10.13
CA ALA A 388 26.00 20.23 10.48
C ALA A 388 25.70 18.83 11.03
N GLU A 389 24.72 18.69 11.92
CA GLU A 389 24.29 17.39 12.46
C GLU A 389 23.71 16.48 11.36
N LEU A 390 22.86 17.00 10.47
CA LEU A 390 22.24 16.25 9.37
C LEU A 390 23.27 15.74 8.34
N CYS A 391 24.42 16.45 8.20
CA CYS A 391 25.47 16.12 7.25
C CYS A 391 26.67 15.36 7.88
N ALA A 392 26.71 15.18 9.20
CA ALA A 392 27.88 14.61 9.89
C ALA A 392 27.97 13.06 9.77
N GLU A 393 27.00 12.42 9.13
CA GLU A 393 26.84 10.96 9.10
C GLU A 393 26.58 10.43 7.71
#